data_6cbf7a895d4e3e792c131a94777da12f
#
_entry.id   6cbf7a895d4e3e792c131a94777da12f
#
_cell.length_a   1.000
_cell.length_b   1.000
_cell.length_c   1.000
_cell.angle_alpha   90.00
_cell.angle_beta   90.00
_cell.angle_gamma   90.00
#
_symmetry.space_group_name_H-M   'P 1'
#
loop_
_entity.id
_entity.type
_entity.pdbx_description
1 polymer ?
#
loop_
_entity_poly.entity_id
_entity_poly.type
_entity_poly.pdbx_seq_one_letter_code
_entity_poly.pdbx_strand_id
1 'polypeptide(L)'
;MDGDLAEKQFWTGVLILIRNYHAINRKIFACIISKVLQVDHGIEKFWEKDYQLQDIGRFCHHAEDAVHEITEADMESVLHKMGTSEYELIECEGLLIFFKFLTKKMHKNIDAVGKIDFVNKTYTCEFHYEGLDNFSVKFVNGKLLVNAHSRRDISDKSEGWSDFVLKPKLLKWCTNPSVNASGCAEVPKYARSLQLVDLESYNELYKMLKSKYAAKALECWNTANESTDPLKFIYEDLAIAAYLICLWQRVGAPNGFADLGCGNGLLVYLLSEEGFNGYGYDVRARKIWSCYPKTTRLMEQTIEPHKFRLPEDVDWLIGNHSDELSPWLPVLAATSGYQMRYFLLPCCAYELSGAKFQRRKTSISVYQDFYAYLQIISQKCGYATLKDRLKIPSTKRLALIGTERTQSQDDYGRILEEITEFVQQEQLKFGNISSSSEVKLRDRHEAVRNCTQLDKNIIDSLVLKIFHRLLSDPDKKTFVDNGKGNKWRTGNRLRMCEIVQNLDSGDLRNIKAECGGIKTLLRNKHEIFEFLGKDFVGIKKPQVHNPSKAKAKKQTVKKRACFFHLHHPDGCPLSAEQCTFIH
;
A
#
# COMPACT_ATOMS: atom_id res chain seq x y z
N MET A 1 1.41 24.39 -16.97
CA MET A 1 1.48 25.29 -15.79
C MET A 1 2.92 25.21 -15.28
N ASP A 2 3.79 26.05 -15.86
CA ASP A 2 5.18 26.19 -15.45
C ASP A 2 5.26 27.39 -14.50
N GLY A 3 4.81 27.21 -13.26
CA GLY A 3 5.09 28.18 -12.20
C GLY A 3 6.55 28.03 -11.80
N ASP A 4 7.24 29.16 -11.57
CA ASP A 4 8.61 29.18 -11.11
C ASP A 4 8.74 28.41 -9.77
N LEU A 5 9.64 27.42 -9.73
CA LEU A 5 9.97 26.67 -8.54
C LEU A 5 10.90 27.49 -7.64
N ALA A 6 10.69 27.39 -6.34
CA ALA A 6 11.68 27.88 -5.38
C ALA A 6 12.80 26.82 -5.20
N GLU A 7 14.02 27.28 -4.90
CA GLU A 7 15.17 26.40 -4.69
C GLU A 7 14.92 25.37 -3.56
N LYS A 8 14.28 25.77 -2.47
CA LYS A 8 13.86 24.87 -1.40
C LYS A 8 12.99 23.72 -1.90
N GLN A 9 12.10 23.98 -2.85
CA GLN A 9 11.23 22.97 -3.43
C GLN A 9 12.04 21.96 -4.27
N PHE A 10 13.04 22.43 -4.99
CA PHE A 10 13.96 21.60 -5.75
C PHE A 10 14.70 20.62 -4.83
N TRP A 11 15.36 21.11 -3.77
CA TRP A 11 16.11 20.26 -2.85
C TRP A 11 15.20 19.27 -2.09
N THR A 12 13.99 19.69 -1.76
CA THR A 12 12.98 18.78 -1.22
C THR A 12 12.64 17.65 -2.20
N GLY A 13 12.46 17.98 -3.48
CA GLY A 13 12.23 16.99 -4.54
C GLY A 13 13.39 16.01 -4.70
N VAL A 14 14.63 16.51 -4.63
CA VAL A 14 15.86 15.69 -4.69
C VAL A 14 15.94 14.75 -3.49
N LEU A 15 15.67 15.22 -2.27
CA LEU A 15 15.64 14.38 -1.07
C LEU A 15 14.62 13.23 -1.18
N ILE A 16 13.42 13.55 -1.68
CA ILE A 16 12.39 12.53 -1.93
C ILE A 16 12.85 11.53 -3.00
N LEU A 17 13.52 11.99 -4.04
CA LEU A 17 14.08 11.16 -5.10
C LEU A 17 15.11 10.18 -4.54
N ILE A 18 16.10 10.66 -3.79
CA ILE A 18 17.16 9.87 -3.15
C ILE A 18 16.57 8.71 -2.35
N ARG A 19 15.47 8.94 -1.65
CA ARG A 19 14.81 7.92 -0.81
C ARG A 19 13.85 7.01 -1.58
N ASN A 20 13.42 7.39 -2.77
CA ASN A 20 12.35 6.72 -3.50
C ASN A 20 12.73 6.33 -4.94
N TYR A 21 13.96 5.93 -5.18
CA TYR A 21 14.40 5.46 -6.50
C TYR A 21 13.50 4.39 -7.12
N HIS A 22 12.94 3.50 -6.30
CA HIS A 22 11.99 2.49 -6.75
C HIS A 22 10.72 3.06 -7.39
N ALA A 23 10.41 4.33 -7.11
CA ALA A 23 9.27 5.01 -7.72
C ALA A 23 9.55 5.43 -9.17
N ILE A 24 10.81 5.76 -9.51
CA ILE A 24 11.21 6.14 -10.87
C ILE A 24 11.72 4.96 -11.69
N ASN A 25 12.15 3.87 -11.04
CA ASN A 25 12.62 2.68 -11.72
C ASN A 25 12.03 1.40 -11.12
N ARG A 26 11.17 0.73 -11.90
CA ARG A 26 10.46 -0.49 -11.46
C ARG A 26 11.36 -1.72 -11.26
N LYS A 27 12.60 -1.71 -11.76
CA LYS A 27 13.57 -2.79 -11.54
C LYS A 27 14.16 -2.74 -10.14
N ILE A 28 14.18 -1.56 -9.51
CA ILE A 28 14.69 -1.32 -8.16
C ILE A 28 13.62 -1.68 -7.13
N PHE A 29 14.01 -2.43 -6.12
CA PHE A 29 13.19 -2.76 -4.96
C PHE A 29 13.34 -1.72 -3.86
N ALA A 30 14.60 -1.43 -3.47
CA ALA A 30 14.95 -0.46 -2.45
C ALA A 30 16.32 0.15 -2.79
N CYS A 31 16.65 1.22 -2.08
CA CYS A 31 17.93 1.88 -2.11
C CYS A 31 18.46 1.93 -0.67
N ILE A 32 19.69 1.51 -0.47
CA ILE A 32 20.43 1.63 0.79
C ILE A 32 21.51 2.68 0.56
N ILE A 33 21.60 3.65 1.44
CA ILE A 33 22.72 4.58 1.50
C ILE A 33 23.81 3.90 2.31
N SER A 34 24.92 3.55 1.67
CA SER A 34 26.03 2.86 2.31
C SER A 34 27.04 3.82 2.94
N LYS A 35 27.19 5.01 2.34
CA LYS A 35 28.13 6.04 2.79
C LYS A 35 27.72 7.40 2.25
N VAL A 36 27.98 8.46 3.02
CA VAL A 36 27.84 9.86 2.59
C VAL A 36 29.13 10.59 2.93
N LEU A 37 29.67 11.30 1.95
CA LEU A 37 30.82 12.18 2.13
C LEU A 37 30.38 13.62 1.89
N GLN A 38 30.72 14.51 2.79
CA GLN A 38 30.62 15.95 2.63
C GLN A 38 31.89 16.45 1.94
N VAL A 39 31.73 17.35 0.98
CA VAL A 39 32.83 17.99 0.26
C VAL A 39 32.77 19.47 0.56
N ASP A 40 33.74 19.96 1.31
CA ASP A 40 33.76 21.37 1.72
C ASP A 40 34.27 22.28 0.60
N HIS A 41 35.28 21.84 -0.14
CA HIS A 41 35.84 22.60 -1.23
C HIS A 41 36.28 21.72 -2.41
N GLY A 42 36.22 22.27 -3.62
CA GLY A 42 36.75 21.63 -4.82
C GLY A 42 35.88 20.50 -5.38
N ILE A 43 34.58 20.61 -5.22
CA ILE A 43 33.62 19.60 -5.71
C ILE A 43 33.75 19.37 -7.22
N GLU A 44 34.19 20.38 -7.99
CA GLU A 44 34.40 20.28 -9.44
C GLU A 44 35.34 19.12 -9.81
N LYS A 45 36.35 18.86 -8.99
CA LYS A 45 37.34 17.80 -9.22
C LYS A 45 36.71 16.39 -9.16
N PHE A 46 35.56 16.28 -8.53
CA PHE A 46 34.83 15.02 -8.35
C PHE A 46 33.85 14.74 -9.50
N TRP A 47 33.58 15.71 -10.38
CA TRP A 47 32.68 15.51 -11.54
C TRP A 47 33.35 14.76 -12.70
N GLU A 48 34.68 14.85 -12.81
CA GLU A 48 35.43 14.35 -13.96
C GLU A 48 35.89 12.88 -13.84
N LYS A 49 35.72 12.25 -12.68
CA LYS A 49 36.21 10.89 -12.43
C LYS A 49 35.10 9.89 -12.18
N ASP A 50 35.18 8.72 -12.83
CA ASP A 50 34.39 7.52 -12.54
C ASP A 50 34.87 6.88 -11.21
N TYR A 51 34.17 7.15 -10.11
CA TYR A 51 34.52 6.61 -8.80
C TYR A 51 33.84 5.25 -8.56
N GLN A 52 34.64 4.27 -8.14
CA GLN A 52 34.12 3.01 -7.62
C GLN A 52 34.18 3.00 -6.08
N LEU A 53 33.26 2.29 -5.44
CA LEU A 53 33.24 2.14 -3.97
C LEU A 53 34.58 1.72 -3.39
N GLN A 54 35.41 0.97 -4.13
CA GLN A 54 36.74 0.51 -3.75
C GLN A 54 37.80 1.61 -3.68
N ASP A 55 37.58 2.72 -4.39
CA ASP A 55 38.53 3.84 -4.49
C ASP A 55 38.37 4.87 -3.37
N ILE A 56 37.26 4.79 -2.60
CA ILE A 56 36.92 5.74 -1.54
C ILE A 56 37.96 5.74 -0.42
N GLY A 57 38.48 4.56 -0.05
CA GLY A 57 39.52 4.43 0.99
C GLY A 57 40.84 5.14 0.61
N ARG A 58 41.15 5.22 -0.70
CA ARG A 58 42.33 5.95 -1.20
C ARG A 58 42.12 7.47 -1.24
N PHE A 59 40.87 7.91 -1.46
CA PHE A 59 40.53 9.34 -1.56
C PHE A 59 40.55 10.04 -0.20
N CYS A 60 40.03 9.41 0.84
CA CYS A 60 40.07 9.97 2.20
C CYS A 60 41.53 10.17 2.69
N HIS A 61 42.52 9.48 2.10
CA HIS A 61 43.93 9.65 2.44
C HIS A 61 44.67 10.77 1.66
N HIS A 62 44.07 11.27 0.56
CA HIS A 62 44.73 12.27 -0.30
C HIS A 62 44.08 13.65 -0.31
N ALA A 63 42.90 13.80 0.31
CA ALA A 63 42.17 15.07 0.41
C ALA A 63 41.96 15.44 1.89
N GLU A 64 43.08 15.58 2.60
CA GLU A 64 43.18 15.53 4.06
C GLU A 64 42.31 16.54 4.83
N ASP A 65 41.76 17.59 4.21
CA ASP A 65 40.96 18.62 4.91
C ASP A 65 39.64 19.01 4.25
N ALA A 66 39.29 18.46 3.07
CA ALA A 66 38.14 18.94 2.30
C ALA A 66 36.99 17.92 2.15
N VAL A 67 37.19 16.68 2.61
CA VAL A 67 36.18 15.62 2.46
C VAL A 67 36.09 14.77 3.73
N HIS A 68 34.92 14.73 4.36
CA HIS A 68 34.72 13.91 5.55
C HIS A 68 33.39 13.13 5.50
N GLU A 69 33.35 12.02 6.20
CA GLU A 69 32.16 11.17 6.28
C GLU A 69 31.14 11.77 7.24
N ILE A 70 29.87 11.82 6.80
CA ILE A 70 28.74 12.28 7.61
C ILE A 70 27.66 11.22 7.70
N THR A 71 26.78 11.33 8.69
CA THR A 71 25.66 10.42 8.84
C THR A 71 24.55 10.73 7.82
N GLU A 72 23.66 9.76 7.58
CA GLU A 72 22.45 9.99 6.77
C GLU A 72 21.56 11.08 7.39
N ALA A 73 21.52 11.22 8.70
CA ALA A 73 20.79 12.27 9.41
C ALA A 73 21.38 13.66 9.14
N ASP A 74 22.73 13.77 9.12
CA ASP A 74 23.41 15.02 8.80
C ASP A 74 23.16 15.42 7.34
N MET A 75 23.26 14.47 6.40
CA MET A 75 22.87 14.69 5.00
C MET A 75 21.45 15.24 4.88
N GLU A 76 20.49 14.65 5.61
CA GLU A 76 19.12 15.15 5.60
C GLU A 76 19.00 16.56 6.15
N SER A 77 19.72 16.84 7.23
CA SER A 77 19.78 18.17 7.82
C SER A 77 20.31 19.20 6.83
N VAL A 78 21.42 18.89 6.16
CA VAL A 78 22.02 19.76 5.11
C VAL A 78 21.01 20.02 3.98
N LEU A 79 20.38 18.96 3.44
CA LEU A 79 19.39 19.11 2.37
C LEU A 79 18.14 19.88 2.79
N HIS A 80 17.74 19.81 4.07
CA HIS A 80 16.65 20.60 4.60
C HIS A 80 17.00 22.09 4.73
N LYS A 81 18.22 22.42 5.13
CA LYS A 81 18.70 23.79 5.23
C LYS A 81 18.83 24.45 3.86
N MET A 82 19.12 23.66 2.82
CA MET A 82 19.18 24.16 1.46
C MET A 82 17.86 24.81 1.03
N GLY A 83 17.94 26.07 0.59
CA GLY A 83 16.75 26.85 0.18
C GLY A 83 15.97 27.46 1.33
N THR A 84 16.49 27.49 2.55
CA THR A 84 16.00 28.30 3.67
C THR A 84 16.90 29.54 3.87
N SER A 85 16.49 30.46 4.78
CA SER A 85 17.39 31.53 5.23
C SER A 85 18.63 31.06 5.99
N GLU A 86 18.68 29.75 6.32
CA GLU A 86 19.83 29.10 6.98
C GLU A 86 20.87 28.57 5.98
N TYR A 87 20.70 28.85 4.68
CA TYR A 87 21.64 28.47 3.62
C TYR A 87 23.07 28.99 3.86
N GLU A 88 23.19 30.19 4.40
CA GLU A 88 24.49 30.82 4.74
C GLU A 88 25.27 30.05 5.83
N LEU A 89 24.63 29.10 6.52
CA LEU A 89 25.25 28.23 7.53
C LEU A 89 25.78 26.91 6.95
N ILE A 90 25.71 26.70 5.64
CA ILE A 90 26.21 25.48 4.99
C ILE A 90 27.60 25.77 4.43
N GLU A 91 28.61 25.24 5.11
CA GLU A 91 30.01 25.43 4.80
C GLU A 91 30.57 24.43 3.77
N CYS A 92 29.71 23.67 3.05
CA CYS A 92 30.18 22.68 2.07
C CYS A 92 29.69 22.98 0.65
N GLU A 93 30.48 22.62 -0.34
CA GLU A 93 30.14 22.76 -1.76
C GLU A 93 29.23 21.64 -2.26
N GLY A 94 29.23 20.47 -1.60
CA GLY A 94 28.35 19.39 -1.99
C GLY A 94 28.50 18.08 -1.21
N LEU A 95 27.79 17.06 -1.72
CA LEU A 95 27.76 15.71 -1.11
C LEU A 95 28.00 14.63 -2.16
N LEU A 96 28.74 13.58 -1.76
CA LEU A 96 28.84 12.33 -2.50
C LEU A 96 28.11 11.24 -1.70
N ILE A 97 27.13 10.60 -2.34
CA ILE A 97 26.25 9.61 -1.72
C ILE A 97 26.45 8.27 -2.42
N PHE A 98 26.87 7.26 -1.68
CA PHE A 98 27.10 5.92 -2.22
C PHE A 98 25.88 5.05 -1.94
N PHE A 99 25.32 4.52 -3.02
CA PHE A 99 24.10 3.73 -2.99
C PHE A 99 24.37 2.27 -3.30
N LYS A 100 23.65 1.40 -2.60
CA LYS A 100 23.45 0.01 -2.96
C LYS A 100 21.97 -0.17 -3.33
N PHE A 101 21.69 -0.38 -4.60
CA PHE A 101 20.33 -0.62 -5.10
C PHE A 101 20.00 -2.11 -5.06
N LEU A 102 19.01 -2.46 -4.28
CA LEU A 102 18.45 -3.79 -4.25
C LEU A 102 17.50 -3.97 -5.46
N THR A 103 17.68 -5.02 -6.22
CA THR A 103 16.88 -5.29 -7.43
C THR A 103 15.78 -6.29 -7.18
N LYS A 104 14.65 -6.20 -7.94
CA LYS A 104 13.51 -7.12 -7.82
C LYS A 104 13.73 -8.50 -8.45
N LYS A 105 14.52 -8.57 -9.53
CA LYS A 105 14.67 -9.79 -10.34
C LYS A 105 16.11 -10.22 -10.58
N MET A 106 17.07 -9.30 -10.42
CA MET A 106 18.47 -9.59 -10.67
C MET A 106 19.11 -10.22 -9.44
N HIS A 107 20.06 -11.14 -9.64
CA HIS A 107 20.81 -11.77 -8.57
C HIS A 107 21.86 -10.87 -7.94
N LYS A 108 22.24 -9.78 -8.62
CA LYS A 108 23.23 -8.80 -8.13
C LYS A 108 22.57 -7.49 -7.74
N ASN A 109 23.02 -6.93 -6.64
CA ASN A 109 22.74 -5.55 -6.28
C ASN A 109 23.53 -4.62 -7.23
N ILE A 110 23.11 -3.38 -7.34
CA ILE A 110 23.72 -2.38 -8.24
C ILE A 110 24.26 -1.25 -7.38
N ASP A 111 25.54 -0.98 -7.53
CA ASP A 111 26.17 0.17 -6.89
C ASP A 111 26.00 1.41 -7.74
N ALA A 112 25.85 2.57 -7.11
CA ALA A 112 25.77 3.85 -7.77
C ALA A 112 26.29 4.96 -6.86
N VAL A 113 26.66 6.08 -7.50
CA VAL A 113 27.10 7.29 -6.81
C VAL A 113 26.14 8.43 -7.17
N GLY A 114 25.58 9.06 -6.14
CA GLY A 114 24.88 10.32 -6.23
C GLY A 114 25.82 11.47 -5.91
N LYS A 115 25.83 12.49 -6.76
CA LYS A 115 26.65 13.68 -6.58
C LYS A 115 25.73 14.88 -6.45
N ILE A 116 25.80 15.60 -5.34
CA ILE A 116 25.09 16.86 -5.10
C ILE A 116 26.09 17.98 -5.18
N ASP A 117 25.83 18.92 -6.03
CA ASP A 117 26.59 20.17 -6.19
C ASP A 117 25.68 21.32 -5.77
N PHE A 118 25.97 21.94 -4.65
CA PHE A 118 25.20 23.04 -4.11
C PHE A 118 25.48 24.35 -4.87
N VAL A 119 26.69 24.52 -5.36
CA VAL A 119 27.11 25.71 -6.10
C VAL A 119 26.37 25.80 -7.45
N ASN A 120 26.38 24.70 -8.21
CA ASN A 120 25.72 24.62 -9.52
C ASN A 120 24.27 24.15 -9.43
N LYS A 121 23.74 23.90 -8.23
CA LYS A 121 22.36 23.42 -7.95
C LYS A 121 22.00 22.18 -8.77
N THR A 122 22.88 21.18 -8.73
CA THR A 122 22.78 19.98 -9.56
C THR A 122 22.82 18.72 -8.70
N TYR A 123 22.00 17.75 -9.09
CA TYR A 123 22.07 16.38 -8.58
C TYR A 123 22.29 15.42 -9.74
N THR A 124 23.30 14.56 -9.65
CA THR A 124 23.64 13.54 -10.65
C THR A 124 23.58 12.16 -9.99
N CYS A 125 23.11 11.15 -10.71
CA CYS A 125 23.18 9.76 -10.27
C CYS A 125 23.83 8.91 -11.36
N GLU A 126 24.92 8.25 -11.01
CA GLU A 126 25.72 7.40 -11.87
C GLU A 126 25.63 5.95 -11.39
N PHE A 127 25.05 5.07 -12.23
CA PHE A 127 24.89 3.65 -11.95
C PHE A 127 26.09 2.87 -12.49
N HIS A 128 26.66 2.01 -11.68
CA HIS A 128 27.71 1.08 -12.10
C HIS A 128 27.12 -0.18 -12.75
N TYR A 129 26.15 0.02 -13.62
CA TYR A 129 25.44 -1.03 -14.34
C TYR A 129 24.91 -0.56 -15.69
N GLU A 130 25.31 -1.22 -16.77
CA GLU A 130 24.94 -0.87 -18.15
C GLU A 130 23.43 -0.94 -18.46
N GLY A 131 22.64 -1.56 -17.61
CA GLY A 131 21.19 -1.71 -17.77
C GLY A 131 20.36 -0.57 -17.19
N LEU A 132 21.00 0.47 -16.62
CA LEU A 132 20.39 1.67 -16.05
C LEU A 132 21.05 2.92 -16.64
N ASP A 133 20.22 3.91 -16.97
CA ASP A 133 20.67 5.18 -17.51
C ASP A 133 21.10 6.10 -16.38
N ASN A 134 22.28 6.71 -16.53
CA ASN A 134 22.73 7.81 -15.67
C ASN A 134 21.87 9.04 -15.94
N PHE A 135 21.68 9.89 -14.95
CA PHE A 135 20.91 11.10 -15.12
C PHE A 135 21.41 12.24 -14.25
N SER A 136 21.13 13.46 -14.70
CA SER A 136 21.33 14.68 -13.93
C SER A 136 20.07 15.52 -13.87
N VAL A 137 19.92 16.23 -12.75
CA VAL A 137 18.82 17.14 -12.50
C VAL A 137 19.41 18.46 -12.04
N LYS A 138 19.10 19.55 -12.74
CA LYS A 138 19.64 20.89 -12.45
C LYS A 138 18.51 21.89 -12.25
N PHE A 139 18.69 22.78 -11.30
CA PHE A 139 17.80 23.91 -11.06
C PHE A 139 18.39 25.17 -11.65
N VAL A 140 17.69 25.81 -12.61
CA VAL A 140 18.13 27.03 -13.31
C VAL A 140 16.94 27.97 -13.47
N ASN A 141 17.04 29.17 -12.92
CA ASN A 141 16.04 30.25 -13.10
C ASN A 141 14.59 29.77 -12.84
N GLY A 142 14.37 29.10 -11.71
CA GLY A 142 13.03 28.58 -11.33
C GLY A 142 12.58 27.34 -12.11
N LYS A 143 13.40 26.79 -12.99
CA LYS A 143 13.07 25.65 -13.86
C LYS A 143 13.90 24.42 -13.53
N LEU A 144 13.27 23.25 -13.72
CA LEU A 144 13.89 21.95 -13.57
C LEU A 144 14.39 21.45 -14.94
N LEU A 145 15.69 21.29 -15.07
CA LEU A 145 16.31 20.63 -16.23
C LEU A 145 16.67 19.21 -15.86
N VAL A 146 16.26 18.25 -16.68
CA VAL A 146 16.51 16.81 -16.45
C VAL A 146 17.16 16.25 -17.70
N ASN A 147 18.37 15.68 -17.55
CA ASN A 147 19.10 15.03 -18.62
C ASN A 147 19.33 13.56 -18.24
N ALA A 148 19.10 12.63 -19.16
CA ALA A 148 19.43 11.23 -19.00
C ALA A 148 20.46 10.83 -20.07
N HIS A 149 21.51 10.13 -19.62
CA HIS A 149 22.59 9.66 -20.48
C HIS A 149 22.54 8.14 -20.58
N SER A 150 22.18 7.61 -21.76
CA SER A 150 22.26 6.17 -22.01
C SER A 150 23.70 5.80 -22.32
N ARG A 151 24.19 4.74 -21.68
CA ARG A 151 25.49 4.12 -22.06
C ARG A 151 25.38 3.25 -23.32
N ARG A 152 24.19 3.14 -23.91
CA ARG A 152 23.95 2.40 -25.15
C ARG A 152 23.53 3.36 -26.25
N ASP A 153 23.92 3.06 -27.48
CA ASP A 153 23.54 3.84 -28.69
C ASP A 153 22.03 3.82 -29.02
N ILE A 154 21.17 3.53 -28.05
CA ILE A 154 19.71 3.52 -28.23
C ILE A 154 19.14 4.77 -27.53
N SER A 155 19.30 5.91 -28.17
CA SER A 155 18.90 7.24 -27.69
C SER A 155 17.40 7.38 -27.35
N ASP A 156 16.53 6.73 -28.11
CA ASP A 156 15.05 6.90 -28.00
C ASP A 156 14.41 6.44 -26.68
N LYS A 157 15.02 5.47 -25.96
CA LYS A 157 14.39 4.93 -24.73
C LYS A 157 14.77 5.68 -23.47
N SER A 158 15.94 6.31 -23.43
CA SER A 158 16.41 7.08 -22.28
C SER A 158 15.70 8.43 -22.20
N GLU A 159 15.52 9.12 -23.32
CA GLU A 159 14.75 10.36 -23.39
C GLU A 159 13.29 10.15 -22.99
N GLY A 160 12.65 9.07 -23.49
CA GLY A 160 11.29 8.72 -23.11
C GLY A 160 11.12 8.44 -21.61
N TRP A 161 12.10 7.80 -20.95
CA TRP A 161 12.04 7.57 -19.51
C TRP A 161 12.21 8.87 -18.70
N SER A 162 13.15 9.73 -19.11
CA SER A 162 13.38 11.03 -18.49
C SER A 162 12.12 11.89 -18.53
N ASP A 163 11.49 12.04 -19.70
CA ASP A 163 10.37 12.94 -19.89
C ASP A 163 9.04 12.38 -19.35
N PHE A 164 8.82 11.06 -19.46
CA PHE A 164 7.52 10.46 -19.06
C PHE A 164 7.51 9.90 -17.65
N VAL A 165 8.66 9.68 -17.00
CA VAL A 165 8.74 9.09 -15.68
C VAL A 165 9.46 9.97 -14.67
N LEU A 166 10.72 10.36 -14.93
CA LEU A 166 11.55 11.05 -13.95
C LEU A 166 11.06 12.50 -13.74
N LYS A 167 11.02 13.30 -14.81
CA LYS A 167 10.65 14.73 -14.76
C LYS A 167 9.25 14.96 -14.17
N PRO A 168 8.15 14.24 -14.58
CA PRO A 168 6.83 14.47 -14.00
C PRO A 168 6.75 14.10 -12.51
N LYS A 169 7.48 13.07 -12.09
CA LYS A 169 7.49 12.68 -10.67
C LYS A 169 8.27 13.67 -9.82
N LEU A 170 9.41 14.12 -10.32
CA LEU A 170 10.23 15.08 -9.61
C LEU A 170 9.49 16.42 -9.46
N LEU A 171 8.88 16.93 -10.53
CA LEU A 171 8.01 18.12 -10.49
C LEU A 171 6.91 17.97 -9.45
N LYS A 172 6.23 16.81 -9.43
CA LYS A 172 5.20 16.52 -8.41
C LYS A 172 5.77 16.57 -6.98
N TRP A 173 6.96 16.06 -6.75
CA TRP A 173 7.60 16.08 -5.43
C TRP A 173 8.04 17.49 -5.04
N CYS A 174 8.53 18.29 -5.98
CA CYS A 174 8.86 19.70 -5.76
C CYS A 174 7.62 20.55 -5.44
N THR A 175 6.48 20.29 -6.09
CA THR A 175 5.26 21.11 -5.97
C THR A 175 4.22 20.57 -4.99
N ASN A 176 4.49 19.47 -4.27
CA ASN A 176 3.51 18.84 -3.37
C ASN A 176 3.20 19.76 -2.18
N PRO A 177 1.93 20.25 -2.03
CA PRO A 177 1.57 21.20 -0.96
C PRO A 177 1.76 20.63 0.44
N SER A 178 1.69 19.31 0.63
CA SER A 178 1.93 18.67 1.93
C SER A 178 3.39 18.77 2.40
N VAL A 179 4.32 19.03 1.48
CA VAL A 179 5.74 19.27 1.75
C VAL A 179 5.99 20.75 2.07
N ASN A 180 5.16 21.64 1.50
CA ASN A 180 5.36 23.09 1.59
C ASN A 180 4.66 23.76 2.77
N ALA A 181 3.60 23.13 3.35
CA ALA A 181 2.73 23.80 4.32
C ALA A 181 3.28 23.90 5.74
N SER A 182 4.32 23.15 6.10
CA SER A 182 4.80 23.08 7.49
C SER A 182 6.23 23.60 7.72
N GLY A 183 6.90 24.15 6.71
CA GLY A 183 8.27 24.65 6.88
C GLY A 183 9.32 23.60 7.29
N CYS A 184 8.87 22.44 7.73
CA CYS A 184 9.61 21.23 7.99
C CYS A 184 9.03 20.15 7.12
N ALA A 185 9.68 19.81 6.02
CA ALA A 185 9.40 18.57 5.31
C ALA A 185 9.92 17.39 6.15
N GLU A 186 9.27 17.13 7.29
CA GLU A 186 9.31 15.78 7.80
C GLU A 186 8.68 14.91 6.70
N VAL A 187 9.52 14.26 5.91
CA VAL A 187 9.07 13.04 5.22
C VAL A 187 8.48 12.21 6.36
N PRO A 188 7.15 12.01 6.40
CA PRO A 188 6.54 11.42 7.57
C PRO A 188 7.33 10.15 7.89
N LYS A 189 7.77 9.96 9.16
CA LYS A 189 8.50 8.74 9.57
C LYS A 189 7.82 7.47 9.07
N TYR A 190 6.51 7.54 8.80
CA TYR A 190 5.66 6.50 8.20
C TYR A 190 5.77 6.31 6.68
N ALA A 191 6.53 7.13 5.97
CA ALA A 191 6.74 6.96 4.53
C ALA A 191 7.75 5.85 4.20
N ARG A 192 8.65 5.52 5.13
CA ARG A 192 9.61 4.44 4.98
C ARG A 192 8.92 3.09 5.17
N SER A 193 9.31 2.12 4.37
CA SER A 193 8.82 0.73 4.47
C SER A 193 9.94 -0.16 4.99
N LEU A 194 9.57 -1.22 5.73
CA LEU A 194 10.50 -2.24 6.21
C LEU A 194 11.57 -1.68 7.17
N GLN A 195 11.12 -0.86 8.15
CA GLN A 195 12.04 -0.23 9.11
C GLN A 195 12.50 -1.19 10.22
N LEU A 196 11.72 -2.24 10.48
CA LEU A 196 12.00 -3.19 11.56
C LEU A 196 12.82 -4.40 11.10
N VAL A 197 13.13 -4.49 9.82
CA VAL A 197 13.91 -5.59 9.24
C VAL A 197 15.05 -5.08 8.38
N ASP A 198 16.13 -5.84 8.26
CA ASP A 198 17.19 -5.51 7.32
C ASP A 198 16.70 -5.65 5.87
N LEU A 199 16.86 -4.59 5.08
CA LEU A 199 16.33 -4.52 3.72
C LEU A 199 16.99 -5.52 2.76
N GLU A 200 18.28 -5.76 2.93
CA GLU A 200 19.04 -6.67 2.06
C GLU A 200 18.62 -8.12 2.33
N SER A 201 18.68 -8.53 3.61
CA SER A 201 18.24 -9.85 4.05
C SER A 201 16.79 -10.14 3.64
N TYR A 202 15.91 -9.17 3.83
CA TYR A 202 14.51 -9.30 3.39
C TYR A 202 14.39 -9.50 1.87
N ASN A 203 15.12 -8.73 1.07
CA ASN A 203 15.03 -8.83 -0.39
C ASN A 203 15.57 -10.17 -0.91
N GLU A 204 16.64 -10.66 -0.32
CA GLU A 204 17.24 -11.97 -0.64
C GLU A 204 16.32 -13.11 -0.25
N LEU A 205 15.82 -13.08 0.99
CA LEU A 205 14.90 -14.08 1.50
C LEU A 205 13.60 -14.10 0.67
N TYR A 206 13.03 -12.95 0.35
CA TYR A 206 11.83 -12.88 -0.50
C TYR A 206 12.06 -13.49 -1.89
N LYS A 207 13.22 -13.23 -2.51
CA LYS A 207 13.59 -13.85 -3.80
C LYS A 207 13.73 -15.37 -3.69
N MET A 208 14.37 -15.84 -2.61
CA MET A 208 14.54 -17.27 -2.32
C MET A 208 13.18 -17.95 -2.12
N LEU A 209 12.32 -17.44 -1.25
CA LEU A 209 10.97 -17.98 -1.00
C LEU A 209 10.12 -17.97 -2.28
N LYS A 210 10.19 -16.91 -3.05
CA LYS A 210 9.50 -16.83 -4.34
C LYS A 210 9.97 -17.88 -5.32
N SER A 211 11.27 -18.11 -5.46
CA SER A 211 11.83 -19.15 -6.33
C SER A 211 11.41 -20.53 -5.86
N LYS A 212 11.42 -20.78 -4.54
CA LYS A 212 11.13 -22.09 -3.95
C LYS A 212 9.65 -22.46 -3.99
N TYR A 213 8.75 -21.50 -3.75
CA TYR A 213 7.34 -21.81 -3.46
C TYR A 213 6.32 -21.27 -4.47
N ALA A 214 6.62 -20.23 -5.26
CA ALA A 214 5.58 -19.57 -6.05
C ALA A 214 4.92 -20.48 -7.09
N ALA A 215 5.68 -21.35 -7.76
CA ALA A 215 5.17 -22.27 -8.75
C ALA A 215 4.25 -23.33 -8.12
N LYS A 216 4.68 -23.96 -7.02
CA LYS A 216 3.92 -24.96 -6.28
C LYS A 216 2.65 -24.37 -5.68
N ALA A 217 2.71 -23.17 -5.11
CA ALA A 217 1.54 -22.48 -4.59
C ALA A 217 0.51 -22.18 -5.70
N LEU A 218 0.96 -21.77 -6.88
CA LEU A 218 0.07 -21.56 -8.03
C LEU A 218 -0.60 -22.86 -8.51
N GLU A 219 0.12 -23.95 -8.52
CA GLU A 219 -0.41 -25.28 -8.83
C GLU A 219 -1.50 -25.69 -7.81
N CYS A 220 -1.23 -25.56 -6.52
CA CYS A 220 -2.22 -25.80 -5.46
C CYS A 220 -3.48 -24.96 -5.65
N TRP A 221 -3.32 -23.67 -5.99
CA TRP A 221 -4.44 -22.75 -6.23
C TRP A 221 -5.34 -23.18 -7.38
N ASN A 222 -4.71 -23.59 -8.48
CA ASN A 222 -5.41 -24.09 -9.66
C ASN A 222 -6.12 -25.43 -9.38
N THR A 223 -5.46 -26.36 -8.69
CA THR A 223 -6.03 -27.66 -8.32
C THR A 223 -7.23 -27.51 -7.39
N ALA A 224 -7.16 -26.61 -6.43
CA ALA A 224 -8.27 -26.34 -5.51
C ALA A 224 -9.41 -25.54 -6.14
N ASN A 225 -9.21 -24.98 -7.33
CA ASN A 225 -10.15 -24.10 -8.04
C ASN A 225 -10.63 -22.93 -7.15
N GLU A 226 -9.67 -22.27 -6.49
CA GLU A 226 -9.95 -21.10 -5.65
C GLU A 226 -10.38 -19.91 -6.51
N SER A 227 -11.42 -19.20 -6.07
CA SER A 227 -12.03 -18.09 -6.83
C SER A 227 -11.24 -16.77 -6.76
N THR A 228 -10.23 -16.69 -5.91
CA THR A 228 -9.44 -15.47 -5.66
C THR A 228 -8.27 -15.35 -6.64
N ASP A 229 -7.73 -14.13 -6.82
CA ASP A 229 -6.57 -13.89 -7.68
C ASP A 229 -5.29 -14.52 -7.06
N PRO A 230 -4.79 -15.64 -7.63
CA PRO A 230 -3.67 -16.36 -7.06
C PRO A 230 -2.40 -15.51 -7.00
N LEU A 231 -2.13 -14.71 -8.03
CA LEU A 231 -0.89 -13.93 -8.10
C LEU A 231 -0.82 -12.88 -6.99
N LYS A 232 -1.96 -12.25 -6.66
CA LYS A 232 -2.01 -11.30 -5.56
C LYS A 232 -1.73 -11.98 -4.22
N PHE A 233 -2.47 -13.02 -3.88
CA PHE A 233 -2.37 -13.66 -2.57
C PHE A 233 -1.04 -14.39 -2.37
N ILE A 234 -0.57 -15.14 -3.36
CA ILE A 234 0.72 -15.86 -3.28
C ILE A 234 1.88 -14.89 -3.02
N TYR A 235 1.97 -13.80 -3.79
CA TYR A 235 3.08 -12.85 -3.61
C TYR A 235 2.93 -12.00 -2.35
N GLU A 236 1.72 -11.82 -1.83
CA GLU A 236 1.47 -11.17 -0.56
C GLU A 236 1.96 -12.04 0.60
N ASP A 237 1.55 -13.30 0.67
CA ASP A 237 1.95 -14.23 1.74
C ASP A 237 3.45 -14.54 1.70
N LEU A 238 4.06 -14.67 0.52
CA LEU A 238 5.53 -14.79 0.38
C LEU A 238 6.27 -13.58 0.95
N ALA A 239 5.74 -12.38 0.73
CA ALA A 239 6.34 -11.15 1.24
C ALA A 239 6.15 -11.01 2.76
N ILE A 240 5.02 -11.46 3.29
CA ILE A 240 4.74 -11.47 4.74
C ILE A 240 5.60 -12.52 5.43
N ALA A 241 5.74 -13.73 4.85
CA ALA A 241 6.62 -14.78 5.38
C ALA A 241 8.08 -14.29 5.46
N ALA A 242 8.60 -13.69 4.39
CA ALA A 242 9.94 -13.10 4.39
C ALA A 242 10.10 -12.04 5.48
N TYR A 243 9.09 -11.19 5.66
CA TYR A 243 9.10 -10.16 6.70
C TYR A 243 9.13 -10.75 8.11
N LEU A 244 8.26 -11.72 8.39
CA LEU A 244 8.19 -12.37 9.69
C LEU A 244 9.48 -13.09 10.03
N ILE A 245 10.06 -13.83 9.09
CA ILE A 245 11.35 -14.53 9.31
C ILE A 245 12.46 -13.53 9.63
N CYS A 246 12.60 -12.44 8.87
CA CYS A 246 13.59 -11.40 9.16
C CYS A 246 13.31 -10.69 10.49
N LEU A 247 12.06 -10.45 10.84
CA LEU A 247 11.68 -9.88 12.14
C LEU A 247 12.09 -10.83 13.27
N TRP A 248 11.81 -12.11 13.15
CA TRP A 248 12.16 -13.14 14.15
C TRP A 248 13.66 -13.34 14.30
N GLN A 249 14.44 -13.18 13.23
CA GLN A 249 15.91 -13.16 13.33
C GLN A 249 16.41 -12.01 14.22
N ARG A 250 15.69 -10.90 14.25
CA ARG A 250 16.07 -9.72 15.07
C ARG A 250 15.57 -9.80 16.51
N VAL A 251 14.33 -10.25 16.73
CA VAL A 251 13.67 -10.20 18.05
C VAL A 251 13.56 -11.56 18.74
N GLY A 252 14.14 -12.60 18.16
CA GLY A 252 14.06 -13.98 18.62
C GLY A 252 12.98 -14.77 17.90
N ALA A 253 13.33 -15.96 17.41
CA ALA A 253 12.40 -16.89 16.77
C ALA A 253 11.28 -17.31 17.75
N PRO A 254 10.07 -17.60 17.25
CA PRO A 254 9.02 -18.17 18.08
C PRO A 254 9.33 -19.62 18.47
N ASN A 255 8.89 -20.04 19.64
CA ASN A 255 8.79 -21.47 19.96
C ASN A 255 7.68 -22.12 19.12
N GLY A 256 6.58 -21.40 18.95
CA GLY A 256 5.49 -21.69 18.04
C GLY A 256 4.67 -20.44 17.71
N PHE A 257 4.05 -20.44 16.54
CA PHE A 257 3.16 -19.36 16.14
C PHE A 257 1.74 -19.85 15.87
N ALA A 258 0.75 -18.97 16.00
CA ALA A 258 -0.63 -19.22 15.59
C ALA A 258 -1.14 -18.08 14.68
N ASP A 259 -1.58 -18.43 13.48
CA ASP A 259 -2.23 -17.50 12.53
C ASP A 259 -3.74 -17.57 12.71
N LEU A 260 -4.34 -16.50 13.24
CA LEU A 260 -5.76 -16.40 13.58
C LEU A 260 -6.53 -15.75 12.42
N GLY A 261 -7.39 -16.56 11.78
CA GLY A 261 -8.03 -16.21 10.52
C GLY A 261 -7.13 -16.50 9.32
N CYS A 262 -6.48 -17.67 9.31
CA CYS A 262 -5.43 -18.03 8.35
C CYS A 262 -5.93 -18.19 6.90
N GLY A 263 -7.23 -18.15 6.64
CA GLY A 263 -7.83 -18.17 5.32
C GLY A 263 -7.41 -19.37 4.46
N ASN A 264 -6.63 -19.12 3.42
CA ASN A 264 -6.12 -20.17 2.52
C ASN A 264 -5.01 -21.04 3.16
N GLY A 265 -4.45 -20.64 4.31
CA GLY A 265 -3.39 -21.36 5.02
C GLY A 265 -2.00 -21.27 4.40
N LEU A 266 -1.81 -20.50 3.32
CA LEU A 266 -0.53 -20.42 2.61
C LEU A 266 0.59 -19.86 3.49
N LEU A 267 0.30 -18.81 4.28
CA LEU A 267 1.31 -18.24 5.19
C LEU A 267 1.80 -19.28 6.21
N VAL A 268 0.87 -20.05 6.80
CA VAL A 268 1.23 -21.14 7.74
C VAL A 268 2.06 -22.20 7.05
N TYR A 269 1.67 -22.63 5.84
CA TYR A 269 2.44 -23.57 5.03
C TYR A 269 3.87 -23.07 4.77
N LEU A 270 4.03 -21.83 4.31
CA LEU A 270 5.35 -21.26 4.01
C LEU A 270 6.26 -21.23 5.24
N LEU A 271 5.75 -20.75 6.38
CA LEU A 271 6.52 -20.66 7.61
C LEU A 271 6.85 -22.05 8.17
N SER A 272 5.94 -23.03 8.06
CA SER A 272 6.19 -24.40 8.48
C SER A 272 7.26 -25.09 7.63
N GLU A 273 7.27 -24.88 6.31
CA GLU A 273 8.29 -25.40 5.40
C GLU A 273 9.69 -24.77 5.63
N GLU A 274 9.72 -23.55 6.17
CA GLU A 274 10.97 -22.89 6.61
C GLU A 274 11.39 -23.27 8.05
N GLY A 275 10.72 -24.26 8.64
CA GLY A 275 11.12 -24.87 9.90
C GLY A 275 10.51 -24.23 11.16
N PHE A 276 9.56 -23.33 11.04
CA PHE A 276 8.86 -22.74 12.17
C PHE A 276 7.66 -23.60 12.57
N ASN A 277 7.54 -23.92 13.86
CA ASN A 277 6.40 -24.66 14.38
C ASN A 277 5.16 -23.76 14.42
N GLY A 278 4.06 -24.15 13.75
CA GLY A 278 2.91 -23.26 13.63
C GLY A 278 1.57 -23.91 13.45
N TYR A 279 0.54 -23.12 13.74
CA TYR A 279 -0.87 -23.49 13.69
C TYR A 279 -1.64 -22.42 12.93
N GLY A 280 -2.57 -22.83 12.06
CA GLY A 280 -3.52 -21.94 11.41
C GLY A 280 -4.94 -22.24 11.87
N TYR A 281 -5.68 -21.21 12.22
CA TYR A 281 -7.09 -21.32 12.62
C TYR A 281 -7.95 -20.49 11.71
N ASP A 282 -9.01 -21.08 11.16
CA ASP A 282 -10.04 -20.35 10.42
C ASP A 282 -11.42 -20.95 10.73
N VAL A 283 -12.46 -20.12 10.63
CA VAL A 283 -13.85 -20.55 10.84
C VAL A 283 -14.30 -21.59 9.83
N ARG A 284 -13.62 -21.69 8.68
CA ARG A 284 -13.92 -22.62 7.59
C ARG A 284 -12.66 -23.20 6.98
N ALA A 285 -12.63 -24.52 6.85
CA ALA A 285 -11.63 -25.19 6.04
C ALA A 285 -11.76 -24.76 4.56
N ARG A 286 -10.64 -24.48 3.92
CA ARG A 286 -10.57 -24.18 2.49
C ARG A 286 -10.15 -25.41 1.71
N LYS A 287 -10.64 -25.56 0.47
CA LYS A 287 -10.27 -26.68 -0.40
C LYS A 287 -8.76 -26.80 -0.61
N ILE A 288 -8.07 -25.68 -0.67
CA ILE A 288 -6.63 -25.61 -0.88
C ILE A 288 -5.83 -26.23 0.28
N TRP A 289 -6.40 -26.36 1.49
CA TRP A 289 -5.72 -26.98 2.63
C TRP A 289 -5.32 -28.43 2.36
N SER A 290 -6.10 -29.16 1.55
CA SER A 290 -5.79 -30.54 1.17
C SER A 290 -4.56 -30.66 0.26
N CYS A 291 -4.09 -29.56 -0.33
CA CYS A 291 -2.89 -29.53 -1.18
C CYS A 291 -1.60 -29.36 -0.37
N TYR A 292 -1.71 -28.99 0.91
CA TYR A 292 -0.52 -28.81 1.77
C TYR A 292 -0.11 -30.11 2.45
N PRO A 293 1.17 -30.26 2.81
CA PRO A 293 1.64 -31.40 3.60
C PRO A 293 0.90 -31.51 4.95
N LYS A 294 0.76 -32.71 5.47
CA LYS A 294 0.14 -32.95 6.81
C LYS A 294 0.89 -32.29 7.95
N THR A 295 2.14 -31.89 7.73
CA THR A 295 2.96 -31.09 8.67
C THR A 295 2.42 -29.68 8.85
N THR A 296 1.66 -29.15 7.87
CA THR A 296 0.98 -27.86 7.97
C THR A 296 -0.29 -28.03 8.80
N ARG A 297 -0.27 -27.53 10.03
CA ARG A 297 -1.39 -27.72 10.99
C ARG A 297 -2.44 -26.63 10.79
N LEU A 298 -3.50 -26.95 10.06
CA LEU A 298 -4.64 -26.06 9.79
C LEU A 298 -5.90 -26.63 10.44
N MET A 299 -6.59 -25.80 11.22
CA MET A 299 -7.73 -26.21 12.03
C MET A 299 -8.96 -25.37 11.70
N GLU A 300 -10.07 -26.06 11.40
CA GLU A 300 -11.37 -25.45 11.26
C GLU A 300 -11.97 -25.24 12.64
N GLN A 301 -11.86 -23.99 13.15
CA GLN A 301 -12.30 -23.64 14.48
C GLN A 301 -12.77 -22.20 14.54
N THR A 302 -13.92 -21.95 15.14
CA THR A 302 -14.38 -20.61 15.51
C THR A 302 -13.57 -20.11 16.70
N ILE A 303 -13.03 -18.90 16.60
CA ILE A 303 -12.31 -18.27 17.70
C ILE A 303 -13.29 -17.40 18.48
N GLU A 304 -13.62 -17.85 19.70
CA GLU A 304 -14.33 -17.06 20.69
C GLU A 304 -13.30 -16.45 21.64
N PRO A 305 -13.07 -15.12 21.61
CA PRO A 305 -11.93 -14.51 22.31
C PRO A 305 -11.81 -14.85 23.80
N HIS A 306 -12.94 -15.03 24.50
CA HIS A 306 -12.95 -15.34 25.94
C HIS A 306 -12.73 -16.82 26.27
N LYS A 307 -12.96 -17.72 25.31
CA LYS A 307 -12.89 -19.18 25.50
C LYS A 307 -11.71 -19.82 24.79
N PHE A 308 -11.17 -19.14 23.77
CA PHE A 308 -10.10 -19.68 22.94
C PHE A 308 -8.81 -19.86 23.75
N ARG A 309 -8.19 -21.02 23.58
CA ARG A 309 -6.91 -21.35 24.23
C ARG A 309 -5.91 -21.76 23.16
N LEU A 310 -4.71 -21.25 23.29
CA LEU A 310 -3.59 -21.59 22.42
C LEU A 310 -2.86 -22.84 22.92
N PRO A 311 -2.19 -23.59 22.02
CA PRO A 311 -1.21 -24.59 22.42
C PRO A 311 -0.10 -23.97 23.28
N GLU A 312 0.45 -24.73 24.22
CA GLU A 312 1.44 -24.26 25.19
C GLU A 312 2.77 -23.79 24.54
N ASP A 313 3.09 -24.35 23.39
CA ASP A 313 4.28 -24.03 22.61
C ASP A 313 4.16 -22.71 21.80
N VAL A 314 2.97 -22.09 21.75
CA VAL A 314 2.74 -20.86 21.01
C VAL A 314 3.12 -19.63 21.84
N ASP A 315 4.02 -18.83 21.33
CA ASP A 315 4.44 -17.54 21.90
C ASP A 315 4.33 -16.36 20.93
N TRP A 316 3.84 -16.62 19.70
CA TRP A 316 3.53 -15.60 18.69
C TRP A 316 2.14 -15.76 18.09
N LEU A 317 1.37 -14.67 18.07
CA LEU A 317 0.13 -14.57 17.32
C LEU A 317 0.33 -13.79 16.01
N ILE A 318 -0.27 -14.31 14.96
CA ILE A 318 -0.32 -13.64 13.65
C ILE A 318 -1.79 -13.35 13.33
N GLY A 319 -2.08 -12.13 12.90
CA GLY A 319 -3.36 -11.74 12.35
C GLY A 319 -3.15 -11.13 10.97
N ASN A 320 -3.03 -11.99 9.96
CA ASN A 320 -2.90 -11.57 8.58
C ASN A 320 -4.27 -11.43 7.94
N HIS A 321 -4.76 -10.19 7.82
CA HIS A 321 -6.11 -9.90 7.33
C HIS A 321 -7.23 -10.60 8.12
N SER A 322 -7.10 -10.64 9.43
CA SER A 322 -7.96 -11.37 10.36
C SER A 322 -9.35 -10.74 10.62
N ASP A 323 -9.77 -9.77 9.77
CA ASP A 323 -11.10 -9.12 9.78
C ASP A 323 -11.58 -8.73 11.20
N GLU A 324 -12.62 -9.38 11.71
CA GLU A 324 -13.25 -9.10 13.01
C GLU A 324 -12.33 -9.45 14.20
N LEU A 325 -11.36 -10.34 14.01
CA LEU A 325 -10.37 -10.68 15.04
C LEU A 325 -9.27 -9.62 15.17
N SER A 326 -9.13 -8.69 14.20
CA SER A 326 -8.05 -7.69 14.22
C SER A 326 -8.01 -6.87 15.52
N PRO A 327 -9.11 -6.33 16.10
CA PRO A 327 -9.06 -5.62 17.36
C PRO A 327 -8.82 -6.56 18.57
N TRP A 328 -9.14 -7.84 18.44
CA TRP A 328 -8.96 -8.83 19.49
C TRP A 328 -7.53 -9.38 19.57
N LEU A 329 -6.74 -9.28 18.51
CA LEU A 329 -5.41 -9.90 18.47
C LEU A 329 -4.48 -9.42 19.60
N PRO A 330 -4.33 -8.10 19.87
CA PRO A 330 -3.54 -7.63 21.01
C PRO A 330 -4.10 -8.10 22.36
N VAL A 331 -5.44 -8.19 22.48
CA VAL A 331 -6.11 -8.67 23.70
C VAL A 331 -5.82 -10.16 23.92
N LEU A 332 -6.03 -11.00 22.89
CA LEU A 332 -5.72 -12.43 22.94
C LEU A 332 -4.24 -12.68 23.25
N ALA A 333 -3.34 -11.92 22.64
CA ALA A 333 -1.93 -12.02 22.94
C ALA A 333 -1.65 -11.66 24.42
N ALA A 334 -2.21 -10.55 24.89
CA ALA A 334 -2.00 -10.11 26.27
C ALA A 334 -2.58 -11.05 27.32
N THR A 335 -3.73 -11.68 27.04
CA THR A 335 -4.40 -12.59 27.98
C THR A 335 -3.88 -14.02 27.92
N SER A 336 -3.16 -14.40 26.87
CA SER A 336 -2.57 -15.75 26.74
C SER A 336 -1.24 -15.92 27.47
N GLY A 337 -0.53 -14.83 27.78
CA GLY A 337 0.72 -14.89 28.55
C GLY A 337 1.51 -13.58 28.50
N TYR A 338 2.32 -13.33 29.53
CA TYR A 338 3.14 -12.12 29.60
C TYR A 338 4.15 -12.05 28.45
N GLN A 339 4.75 -13.16 28.06
CA GLN A 339 5.77 -13.26 27.01
C GLN A 339 5.17 -13.35 25.59
N MET A 340 3.85 -13.41 25.47
CA MET A 340 3.18 -13.52 24.18
C MET A 340 3.44 -12.29 23.33
N ARG A 341 3.85 -12.50 22.08
CA ARG A 341 4.12 -11.49 21.07
C ARG A 341 3.08 -11.58 19.95
N TYR A 342 2.94 -10.52 19.15
CA TYR A 342 2.02 -10.56 18.03
C TYR A 342 2.48 -9.72 16.83
N PHE A 343 1.99 -10.12 15.65
CA PHE A 343 2.03 -9.38 14.39
C PHE A 343 0.61 -9.23 13.86
N LEU A 344 0.19 -8.01 13.57
CA LEU A 344 -1.14 -7.70 13.04
C LEU A 344 -1.05 -6.88 11.76
N LEU A 345 -1.61 -7.40 10.66
CA LEU A 345 -1.79 -6.69 9.39
C LEU A 345 -3.30 -6.48 9.14
N PRO A 346 -3.89 -5.38 9.63
CA PRO A 346 -5.33 -5.17 9.56
C PRO A 346 -5.79 -4.76 8.16
N CYS A 347 -6.93 -5.29 7.72
CA CYS A 347 -7.54 -4.93 6.43
C CYS A 347 -8.93 -4.32 6.58
N CYS A 348 -9.83 -4.98 7.28
CA CYS A 348 -11.21 -4.59 7.50
C CYS A 348 -11.40 -3.98 8.88
N ALA A 349 -12.15 -2.89 8.95
CA ALA A 349 -12.30 -2.12 10.18
C ALA A 349 -13.51 -2.63 11.00
N TYR A 350 -13.23 -3.20 12.17
CA TYR A 350 -14.21 -3.67 13.15
C TYR A 350 -13.88 -3.18 14.55
N GLU A 351 -14.91 -3.07 15.40
CA GLU A 351 -14.79 -2.76 16.81
C GLU A 351 -14.65 -4.05 17.64
N LEU A 352 -14.23 -3.94 18.91
CA LEU A 352 -14.21 -5.08 19.86
C LEU A 352 -15.60 -5.71 20.08
N SER A 353 -16.67 -4.98 19.80
CA SER A 353 -18.05 -5.48 19.82
C SER A 353 -18.42 -6.37 18.63
N GLY A 354 -17.53 -6.52 17.62
CA GLY A 354 -17.83 -7.19 16.35
C GLY A 354 -18.57 -6.32 15.34
N ALA A 355 -18.98 -5.10 15.73
CA ALA A 355 -19.60 -4.13 14.82
C ALA A 355 -18.56 -3.51 13.87
N LYS A 356 -19.03 -3.03 12.72
CA LYS A 356 -18.14 -2.27 11.80
C LYS A 356 -17.69 -0.97 12.44
N PHE A 357 -16.38 -0.71 12.38
CA PHE A 357 -15.76 0.49 12.94
C PHE A 357 -16.37 1.76 12.37
N GLN A 358 -16.80 2.66 13.24
CA GLN A 358 -17.29 3.98 12.87
C GLN A 358 -16.14 4.99 12.94
N ARG A 359 -15.88 5.69 11.83
CA ARG A 359 -14.83 6.72 11.76
C ARG A 359 -15.07 7.80 12.80
N ARG A 360 -14.11 8.01 13.71
CA ARG A 360 -14.16 8.97 14.83
C ARG A 360 -13.60 10.32 14.41
N LYS A 361 -12.54 10.34 13.56
CA LYS A 361 -11.87 11.56 13.07
C LYS A 361 -12.16 11.76 11.58
N THR A 362 -12.90 12.84 11.25
CA THR A 362 -13.30 13.14 9.87
C THR A 362 -12.16 13.67 9.00
N SER A 363 -11.07 14.18 9.59
CA SER A 363 -9.89 14.72 8.90
C SER A 363 -8.99 13.65 8.25
N ILE A 364 -9.07 12.39 8.71
CA ILE A 364 -8.25 11.28 8.21
C ILE A 364 -9.12 10.18 7.59
N SER A 365 -8.51 9.27 6.84
CA SER A 365 -9.23 8.14 6.24
C SER A 365 -9.73 7.15 7.30
N VAL A 366 -10.81 6.41 7.00
CA VAL A 366 -11.32 5.34 7.88
C VAL A 366 -10.22 4.36 8.28
N TYR A 367 -9.34 4.01 7.35
CA TYR A 367 -8.25 3.08 7.63
C TYR A 367 -7.20 3.64 8.60
N GLN A 368 -6.86 4.92 8.47
CA GLN A 368 -5.92 5.57 9.40
C GLN A 368 -6.52 5.72 10.80
N ASP A 369 -7.81 6.04 10.89
CA ASP A 369 -8.51 6.17 12.16
C ASP A 369 -8.67 4.81 12.86
N PHE A 370 -9.00 3.76 12.09
CA PHE A 370 -9.03 2.40 12.58
C PHE A 370 -7.65 1.91 13.05
N TYR A 371 -6.60 2.22 12.30
CA TYR A 371 -5.23 1.87 12.68
C TYR A 371 -4.83 2.54 14.01
N ALA A 372 -5.22 3.80 14.22
CA ALA A 372 -5.01 4.49 15.49
C ALA A 372 -5.81 3.84 16.64
N TYR A 373 -7.03 3.37 16.37
CA TYR A 373 -7.82 2.61 17.34
C TYR A 373 -7.13 1.31 17.76
N LEU A 374 -6.63 0.52 16.81
CA LEU A 374 -5.87 -0.70 17.11
C LEU A 374 -4.60 -0.42 17.93
N GLN A 375 -3.95 0.70 17.66
CA GLN A 375 -2.79 1.13 18.45
C GLN A 375 -3.15 1.43 19.90
N ILE A 376 -4.30 2.09 20.14
CA ILE A 376 -4.81 2.35 21.49
C ILE A 376 -5.09 1.02 22.21
N ILE A 377 -5.74 0.06 21.54
CA ILE A 377 -5.98 -1.28 22.11
C ILE A 377 -4.65 -1.94 22.51
N SER A 378 -3.68 -1.95 21.61
CA SER A 378 -2.36 -2.53 21.87
C SER A 378 -1.66 -1.91 23.09
N GLN A 379 -1.69 -0.58 23.20
CA GLN A 379 -1.12 0.14 24.33
C GLN A 379 -1.86 -0.17 25.63
N LYS A 380 -3.20 -0.26 25.59
CA LYS A 380 -4.02 -0.68 26.75
C LYS A 380 -3.74 -2.11 27.16
N CYS A 381 -3.34 -2.96 26.23
CA CYS A 381 -2.85 -4.32 26.50
C CYS A 381 -1.40 -4.36 27.03
N GLY A 382 -0.76 -3.21 27.30
CA GLY A 382 0.59 -3.14 27.88
C GLY A 382 1.72 -3.38 26.88
N TYR A 383 1.50 -3.21 25.55
CA TYR A 383 2.58 -3.37 24.57
C TYR A 383 3.26 -2.05 24.19
N ALA A 384 4.59 -2.09 24.09
CA ALA A 384 5.38 -1.11 23.36
C ALA A 384 5.16 -1.34 21.85
N THR A 385 4.12 -0.68 21.31
CA THR A 385 3.61 -0.98 19.97
C THR A 385 4.52 -0.45 18.87
N LEU A 386 5.13 -1.33 18.11
CA LEU A 386 5.91 -1.02 16.92
C LEU A 386 5.02 -0.95 15.67
N LYS A 387 5.46 -0.19 14.69
CA LYS A 387 4.75 0.04 13.42
C LYS A 387 5.70 -0.12 12.27
N ASP A 388 5.24 -0.80 11.22
CA ASP A 388 6.00 -0.86 9.97
C ASP A 388 5.07 -0.85 8.76
N ARG A 389 5.62 -0.50 7.61
CA ARG A 389 4.94 -0.55 6.33
C ARG A 389 5.55 -1.65 5.46
N LEU A 390 4.78 -2.68 5.16
CA LEU A 390 5.23 -3.79 4.33
C LEU A 390 5.25 -3.42 2.83
N LYS A 391 6.11 -4.07 2.07
CA LYS A 391 6.17 -3.98 0.60
C LYS A 391 5.40 -5.14 -0.04
N ILE A 392 4.10 -5.17 0.16
CA ILE A 392 3.16 -6.17 -0.34
C ILE A 392 2.26 -5.60 -1.46
N PRO A 393 1.67 -6.45 -2.34
CA PRO A 393 0.77 -6.03 -3.42
C PRO A 393 -0.64 -5.64 -2.90
N SER A 394 -0.73 -5.04 -1.73
CA SER A 394 -1.95 -4.56 -1.10
C SER A 394 -1.89 -3.06 -0.82
N THR A 395 -3.04 -2.41 -0.73
CA THR A 395 -3.15 -1.03 -0.24
C THR A 395 -3.17 -0.97 1.29
N LYS A 396 -3.53 -2.07 1.96
CA LYS A 396 -3.58 -2.26 3.41
C LYS A 396 -2.29 -2.95 3.85
N ARG A 397 -1.25 -2.17 4.14
CA ARG A 397 0.11 -2.66 4.35
C ARG A 397 0.82 -2.07 5.57
N LEU A 398 0.06 -1.48 6.49
CA LEU A 398 0.59 -1.03 7.77
C LEU A 398 0.43 -2.14 8.80
N ALA A 399 1.52 -2.62 9.36
CA ALA A 399 1.53 -3.63 10.40
C ALA A 399 1.69 -3.00 11.79
N LEU A 400 1.06 -3.60 12.78
CA LEU A 400 1.26 -3.37 14.22
C LEU A 400 1.95 -4.59 14.81
N ILE A 401 2.99 -4.36 15.59
CA ILE A 401 3.78 -5.44 16.18
C ILE A 401 3.95 -5.16 17.68
N GLY A 402 3.65 -6.14 18.50
CA GLY A 402 3.88 -6.12 19.94
C GLY A 402 4.89 -7.20 20.33
N THR A 403 6.13 -6.79 20.61
CA THR A 403 7.21 -7.68 21.04
C THR A 403 7.63 -7.48 22.47
N GLU A 404 7.41 -6.29 23.00
CA GLU A 404 7.85 -5.87 24.33
C GLU A 404 6.69 -5.34 25.15
N ARG A 405 6.76 -5.53 26.47
CA ARG A 405 5.80 -4.98 27.41
C ARG A 405 6.30 -3.66 27.97
N THR A 406 5.38 -2.75 28.23
CA THR A 406 5.68 -1.45 28.88
C THR A 406 5.71 -1.53 30.40
N GLN A 407 5.26 -2.63 30.99
CA GLN A 407 5.12 -2.86 32.42
C GLN A 407 5.82 -4.16 32.81
N SER A 408 6.19 -4.31 34.10
CA SER A 408 6.88 -5.50 34.59
C SER A 408 5.97 -6.72 34.63
N GLN A 409 6.58 -7.91 34.70
CA GLN A 409 5.86 -9.16 34.86
C GLN A 409 5.10 -9.23 36.20
N ASP A 410 5.61 -8.58 37.23
CA ASP A 410 4.96 -8.54 38.54
C ASP A 410 3.61 -7.81 38.52
N ASP A 411 3.46 -6.85 37.59
CA ASP A 411 2.21 -6.11 37.37
C ASP A 411 1.21 -6.88 36.49
N TYR A 412 1.54 -8.06 35.99
CA TYR A 412 0.74 -8.74 34.96
C TYR A 412 -0.71 -9.02 35.39
N GLY A 413 -0.94 -9.38 36.66
CA GLY A 413 -2.30 -9.58 37.20
C GLY A 413 -3.16 -8.31 37.07
N ARG A 414 -2.60 -7.17 37.45
CA ARG A 414 -3.27 -5.86 37.32
C ARG A 414 -3.55 -5.48 35.88
N ILE A 415 -2.61 -5.78 34.99
CA ILE A 415 -2.78 -5.53 33.53
C ILE A 415 -3.98 -6.31 32.99
N LEU A 416 -4.16 -7.58 33.39
CA LEU A 416 -5.28 -8.41 32.97
C LEU A 416 -6.63 -7.85 33.44
N GLU A 417 -6.70 -7.30 34.66
CA GLU A 417 -7.89 -6.62 35.17
C GLU A 417 -8.20 -5.36 34.35
N GLU A 418 -7.20 -4.50 34.11
CA GLU A 418 -7.33 -3.29 33.30
C GLU A 418 -7.77 -3.60 31.85
N ILE A 419 -7.27 -4.68 31.25
CA ILE A 419 -7.69 -5.14 29.92
C ILE A 419 -9.15 -5.57 29.94
N THR A 420 -9.55 -6.31 30.95
CA THR A 420 -10.92 -6.81 31.09
C THR A 420 -11.91 -5.65 31.21
N GLU A 421 -11.62 -4.69 32.07
CA GLU A 421 -12.42 -3.46 32.23
C GLU A 421 -12.48 -2.66 30.92
N PHE A 422 -11.34 -2.46 30.26
CA PHE A 422 -11.28 -1.75 28.99
C PHE A 422 -12.14 -2.41 27.90
N VAL A 423 -12.04 -3.74 27.76
CA VAL A 423 -12.83 -4.49 26.79
C VAL A 423 -14.33 -4.36 27.08
N GLN A 424 -14.73 -4.49 28.35
CA GLN A 424 -16.13 -4.32 28.76
C GLN A 424 -16.64 -2.90 28.45
N GLN A 425 -15.85 -1.86 28.75
CA GLN A 425 -16.21 -0.48 28.44
C GLN A 425 -16.37 -0.25 26.93
N GLU A 426 -15.48 -0.80 26.09
CA GLU A 426 -15.59 -0.68 24.63
C GLU A 426 -16.82 -1.41 24.07
N GLN A 427 -17.19 -2.55 24.66
CA GLN A 427 -18.40 -3.29 24.27
C GLN A 427 -19.68 -2.55 24.63
N LEU A 428 -19.74 -1.92 25.82
CA LEU A 428 -20.90 -1.18 26.30
C LEU A 428 -21.18 0.13 25.50
N LYS A 429 -20.18 0.75 24.91
CA LYS A 429 -20.34 1.98 24.09
C LYS A 429 -21.31 1.81 22.92
N PHE A 430 -21.57 0.61 22.47
CA PHE A 430 -22.41 0.34 21.30
C PHE A 430 -23.80 -0.24 21.60
N GLY A 431 -24.27 -0.18 22.84
CA GLY A 431 -25.68 -0.18 23.23
C GLY A 431 -26.55 -1.40 22.91
N ASN A 432 -25.99 -2.55 22.53
CA ASN A 432 -26.75 -3.73 22.13
C ASN A 432 -26.34 -5.03 22.85
N ILE A 433 -25.88 -4.94 24.08
CA ILE A 433 -25.58 -6.16 24.83
C ILE A 433 -26.57 -6.25 26.00
N SER A 434 -27.65 -7.02 25.79
CA SER A 434 -28.33 -7.73 26.89
C SER A 434 -27.27 -8.50 27.68
N SER A 435 -27.40 -8.59 28.97
CA SER A 435 -26.50 -9.09 30.00
C SER A 435 -25.80 -10.46 29.80
N SER A 436 -25.75 -11.02 28.61
CA SER A 436 -24.94 -12.18 28.25
C SER A 436 -23.70 -11.70 27.46
N SER A 437 -22.55 -11.86 28.08
CA SER A 437 -21.20 -11.43 27.68
C SER A 437 -20.63 -12.07 26.40
N GLU A 438 -21.44 -12.56 25.48
CA GLU A 438 -20.97 -13.22 24.26
C GLU A 438 -20.86 -12.22 23.09
N VAL A 439 -19.62 -11.87 22.74
CA VAL A 439 -19.34 -11.18 21.47
C VAL A 439 -19.61 -12.17 20.34
N LYS A 440 -20.62 -11.88 19.55
CA LYS A 440 -20.96 -12.68 18.38
C LYS A 440 -20.06 -12.26 17.21
N LEU A 441 -18.91 -12.92 17.06
CA LEU A 441 -18.12 -12.90 15.83
C LEU A 441 -18.88 -13.66 14.73
N ARG A 442 -18.37 -13.55 13.49
CA ARG A 442 -19.00 -14.18 12.32
C ARG A 442 -19.30 -15.66 12.54
N ASP A 443 -20.55 -16.05 12.28
CA ASP A 443 -20.99 -17.43 12.36
C ASP A 443 -20.34 -18.27 11.24
N ARG A 444 -20.09 -19.56 11.53
CA ARG A 444 -19.58 -20.55 10.56
C ARG A 444 -20.41 -20.60 9.26
N HIS A 445 -21.72 -20.38 9.36
CA HIS A 445 -22.65 -20.40 8.23
C HIS A 445 -22.88 -19.03 7.60
N GLU A 446 -22.36 -17.96 8.20
CA GLU A 446 -22.54 -16.63 7.65
C GLU A 446 -21.69 -16.44 6.39
N ALA A 447 -22.34 -16.18 5.25
CA ALA A 447 -21.64 -15.92 3.98
C ALA A 447 -20.72 -14.70 4.13
N VAL A 448 -19.53 -14.76 3.54
CA VAL A 448 -18.62 -13.60 3.48
C VAL A 448 -19.33 -12.48 2.73
N ARG A 449 -19.74 -11.44 3.43
CA ARG A 449 -20.48 -10.30 2.88
C ARG A 449 -19.53 -9.37 2.12
N ASN A 450 -19.42 -9.55 0.83
CA ASN A 450 -18.74 -8.59 -0.05
C ASN A 450 -19.69 -8.19 -1.19
N CYS A 451 -19.38 -7.07 -1.89
CA CYS A 451 -20.22 -6.54 -2.98
C CYS A 451 -20.50 -7.52 -4.13
N THR A 452 -19.81 -8.66 -4.15
CA THR A 452 -20.00 -9.69 -5.18
C THR A 452 -21.07 -10.70 -4.81
N GLN A 453 -21.65 -10.60 -3.61
CA GLN A 453 -22.62 -11.57 -3.06
C GLN A 453 -24.04 -11.03 -2.92
N LEU A 454 -24.26 -9.72 -3.11
CA LEU A 454 -25.61 -9.25 -3.37
C LEU A 454 -26.12 -9.90 -4.65
N ASP A 455 -27.36 -10.38 -4.63
CA ASP A 455 -28.00 -10.91 -5.82
C ASP A 455 -27.80 -9.89 -6.96
N LYS A 456 -27.25 -10.38 -8.05
CA LYS A 456 -26.97 -9.54 -9.22
C LYS A 456 -28.24 -8.82 -9.70
N ASN A 457 -29.40 -9.44 -9.55
CA ASN A 457 -30.69 -8.85 -9.93
C ASN A 457 -31.03 -7.63 -9.07
N ILE A 458 -30.70 -7.63 -7.77
CA ILE A 458 -30.92 -6.47 -6.88
C ILE A 458 -29.99 -5.32 -7.30
N ILE A 459 -28.72 -5.63 -7.56
CA ILE A 459 -27.73 -4.63 -8.02
C ILE A 459 -28.16 -4.03 -9.37
N ASP A 460 -28.51 -4.87 -10.33
CA ASP A 460 -28.87 -4.44 -11.66
C ASP A 460 -30.20 -3.66 -11.66
N SER A 461 -31.17 -4.06 -10.82
CA SER A 461 -32.43 -3.31 -10.61
C SER A 461 -32.17 -1.91 -10.05
N LEU A 462 -31.30 -1.78 -9.06
CA LEU A 462 -30.94 -0.48 -8.47
C LEU A 462 -30.17 0.41 -9.43
N VAL A 463 -29.23 -0.16 -10.18
CA VAL A 463 -28.50 0.55 -11.23
C VAL A 463 -29.47 1.08 -12.28
N LEU A 464 -30.45 0.28 -12.70
CA LEU A 464 -31.49 0.69 -13.63
C LEU A 464 -32.41 1.78 -13.06
N LYS A 465 -32.89 1.66 -11.82
CA LYS A 465 -33.70 2.69 -11.15
C LYS A 465 -32.98 4.05 -11.14
N ILE A 466 -31.68 4.06 -10.76
CA ILE A 466 -30.87 5.28 -10.72
C ILE A 466 -30.61 5.82 -12.13
N PHE A 467 -30.34 4.94 -13.09
CA PHE A 467 -30.10 5.32 -14.47
C PHE A 467 -31.37 5.98 -15.10
N HIS A 468 -32.53 5.37 -14.91
CA HIS A 468 -33.78 5.94 -15.36
C HIS A 468 -34.11 7.27 -14.68
N ARG A 469 -33.81 7.42 -13.39
CA ARG A 469 -33.99 8.70 -12.67
C ARG A 469 -33.10 9.80 -13.24
N LEU A 470 -31.89 9.50 -13.63
CA LEU A 470 -31.00 10.45 -14.30
C LEU A 470 -31.50 10.86 -15.69
N LEU A 471 -32.27 10.00 -16.36
CA LEU A 471 -32.89 10.28 -17.69
C LEU A 471 -34.26 10.94 -17.62
N SER A 472 -34.95 10.94 -16.47
CA SER A 472 -36.39 11.16 -16.34
C SER A 472 -36.83 12.63 -16.21
N ASP A 473 -35.94 13.62 -16.28
CA ASP A 473 -36.35 15.02 -16.17
C ASP A 473 -36.73 15.58 -17.55
N PRO A 474 -38.02 15.90 -17.78
CA PRO A 474 -38.48 16.38 -19.07
C PRO A 474 -38.01 17.81 -19.41
N ASP A 475 -37.65 18.64 -18.40
CA ASP A 475 -37.38 20.06 -18.61
C ASP A 475 -35.91 20.38 -18.95
N LYS A 476 -34.98 19.43 -18.77
CA LYS A 476 -33.56 19.61 -19.06
C LYS A 476 -32.96 18.46 -19.89
N LYS A 477 -33.46 18.31 -21.12
CA LYS A 477 -32.86 17.35 -22.07
C LYS A 477 -31.50 17.86 -22.53
N THR A 478 -30.43 17.49 -21.84
CA THR A 478 -29.06 17.72 -22.28
C THR A 478 -28.66 16.68 -23.32
N PHE A 479 -28.40 17.13 -24.53
CA PHE A 479 -27.95 16.28 -25.63
C PHE A 479 -26.48 16.59 -25.98
N VAL A 480 -25.76 15.57 -26.36
CA VAL A 480 -24.40 15.70 -26.93
C VAL A 480 -24.41 15.03 -28.30
N ASP A 481 -23.75 15.65 -29.27
CA ASP A 481 -23.53 15.02 -30.56
C ASP A 481 -22.78 13.70 -30.40
N ASN A 482 -23.30 12.62 -30.99
CA ASN A 482 -22.65 11.30 -30.94
C ASN A 482 -21.57 11.12 -32.01
N GLY A 483 -21.21 12.18 -32.76
CA GLY A 483 -20.24 12.14 -33.86
C GLY A 483 -20.78 11.56 -35.18
N LYS A 484 -22.08 11.23 -35.22
CA LYS A 484 -22.80 10.73 -36.41
C LYS A 484 -23.97 11.61 -36.79
N GLY A 485 -24.01 12.85 -36.28
CA GLY A 485 -25.13 13.81 -36.52
C GLY A 485 -26.39 13.54 -35.69
N ASN A 486 -26.39 12.53 -34.82
CA ASN A 486 -27.52 12.21 -33.95
C ASN A 486 -27.26 12.74 -32.52
N LYS A 487 -28.31 13.22 -31.89
CA LYS A 487 -28.26 13.70 -30.50
C LYS A 487 -28.43 12.54 -29.52
N TRP A 488 -27.47 12.35 -28.60
CA TRP A 488 -27.50 11.35 -27.55
C TRP A 488 -27.78 12.02 -26.19
N ARG A 489 -28.73 11.50 -25.43
CA ARG A 489 -29.12 12.05 -24.14
C ARG A 489 -28.08 11.78 -23.07
N THR A 490 -27.56 12.80 -22.43
CA THR A 490 -26.64 12.67 -21.30
C THR A 490 -27.34 12.54 -19.96
N GLY A 491 -28.64 12.79 -19.89
CA GLY A 491 -29.39 12.84 -18.64
C GLY A 491 -29.01 14.02 -17.73
N ASN A 492 -29.60 14.04 -16.55
CA ASN A 492 -29.38 15.07 -15.55
C ASN A 492 -28.19 14.73 -14.63
N ARG A 493 -27.74 15.75 -13.91
CA ARG A 493 -26.76 15.61 -12.83
C ARG A 493 -27.50 15.79 -11.50
N LEU A 494 -27.59 14.72 -10.72
CA LEU A 494 -28.26 14.73 -9.41
C LEU A 494 -27.25 14.66 -8.27
N ARG A 495 -27.59 15.29 -7.15
CA ARG A 495 -26.83 15.13 -5.91
C ARG A 495 -27.06 13.75 -5.32
N MET A 496 -26.07 13.24 -4.60
CA MET A 496 -26.20 11.94 -3.93
C MET A 496 -27.42 11.86 -2.99
N CYS A 497 -27.77 12.95 -2.31
CA CYS A 497 -28.96 13.00 -1.44
C CYS A 497 -30.25 12.83 -2.25
N GLU A 498 -30.37 13.46 -3.43
CA GLU A 498 -31.53 13.34 -4.31
C GLU A 498 -31.70 11.94 -4.88
N ILE A 499 -30.59 11.25 -5.16
CA ILE A 499 -30.61 9.84 -5.58
C ILE A 499 -31.10 8.94 -4.44
N VAL A 500 -30.57 9.14 -3.23
CA VAL A 500 -30.89 8.32 -2.05
C VAL A 500 -32.35 8.48 -1.61
N GLN A 501 -32.90 9.71 -1.65
CA GLN A 501 -34.29 9.98 -1.29
C GLN A 501 -35.34 9.22 -2.13
N ASN A 502 -34.98 8.81 -3.34
CA ASN A 502 -35.88 8.10 -4.26
C ASN A 502 -35.67 6.57 -4.27
N LEU A 503 -34.86 6.04 -3.33
CA LEU A 503 -34.63 4.61 -3.21
C LEU A 503 -35.32 4.04 -1.97
N ASP A 504 -35.77 2.80 -2.08
CA ASP A 504 -36.39 2.12 -0.95
C ASP A 504 -35.44 1.94 0.22
N SER A 505 -35.95 2.11 1.45
CA SER A 505 -35.14 2.02 2.68
C SER A 505 -34.60 0.61 2.94
N GLY A 506 -35.26 -0.43 2.42
CA GLY A 506 -34.79 -1.81 2.46
C GLY A 506 -33.58 -2.02 1.54
N ASP A 507 -33.67 -1.54 0.31
CA ASP A 507 -32.58 -1.58 -0.66
C ASP A 507 -31.34 -0.83 -0.15
N LEU A 508 -31.54 0.35 0.46
CA LEU A 508 -30.44 1.14 1.05
C LEU A 508 -29.76 0.45 2.22
N ARG A 509 -30.53 -0.24 3.09
CA ARG A 509 -29.96 -1.00 4.21
C ARG A 509 -29.12 -2.18 3.72
N ASN A 510 -29.62 -2.94 2.74
CA ASN A 510 -28.90 -4.06 2.14
C ASN A 510 -27.58 -3.61 1.49
N ILE A 511 -27.59 -2.51 0.73
CA ILE A 511 -26.39 -1.97 0.11
C ILE A 511 -25.41 -1.40 1.14
N LYS A 512 -25.89 -0.72 2.18
CA LYS A 512 -25.04 -0.17 3.24
C LYS A 512 -24.32 -1.27 4.00
N ALA A 513 -25.02 -2.36 4.29
CA ALA A 513 -24.47 -3.50 5.00
C ALA A 513 -23.40 -4.24 4.19
N GLU A 514 -23.57 -4.37 2.87
CA GLU A 514 -22.77 -5.28 2.04
C GLU A 514 -21.83 -4.59 1.06
N CYS A 515 -22.20 -3.42 0.52
CA CYS A 515 -21.40 -2.72 -0.50
C CYS A 515 -20.72 -1.44 -0.02
N GLY A 516 -20.80 -1.08 1.25
CA GLY A 516 -20.28 0.21 1.72
C GLY A 516 -21.13 1.40 1.23
N GLY A 517 -22.40 1.13 0.83
CA GLY A 517 -23.39 2.13 0.43
C GLY A 517 -23.44 2.46 -1.06
N ILE A 518 -24.46 3.26 -1.42
CA ILE A 518 -24.79 3.60 -2.81
C ILE A 518 -23.65 4.29 -3.56
N LYS A 519 -22.87 5.13 -2.88
CA LYS A 519 -21.72 5.84 -3.48
C LYS A 519 -20.65 4.87 -3.97
N THR A 520 -20.41 3.80 -3.23
CA THR A 520 -19.47 2.73 -3.60
C THR A 520 -20.02 1.91 -4.76
N LEU A 521 -21.31 1.58 -4.74
CA LEU A 521 -21.96 0.89 -5.86
C LEU A 521 -21.80 1.66 -7.16
N LEU A 522 -22.13 2.97 -7.17
CA LEU A 522 -22.02 3.81 -8.37
C LEU A 522 -20.56 3.96 -8.85
N ARG A 523 -19.60 4.04 -7.95
CA ARG A 523 -18.18 4.05 -8.30
C ARG A 523 -17.72 2.74 -8.95
N ASN A 524 -18.25 1.60 -8.50
CA ASN A 524 -17.95 0.29 -9.09
C ASN A 524 -18.58 0.13 -10.49
N LYS A 525 -19.63 0.90 -10.81
CA LYS A 525 -20.26 0.98 -12.13
C LYS A 525 -19.76 2.20 -12.94
N HIS A 526 -18.45 2.45 -12.86
CA HIS A 526 -17.78 3.58 -13.51
C HIS A 526 -17.87 3.59 -15.05
N GLU A 527 -18.29 2.50 -15.65
CA GLU A 527 -18.64 2.39 -17.07
C GLU A 527 -19.97 3.06 -17.42
N ILE A 528 -20.87 3.20 -16.43
CA ILE A 528 -22.23 3.77 -16.61
C ILE A 528 -22.31 5.17 -16.03
N PHE A 529 -21.74 5.39 -14.84
CA PHE A 529 -21.84 6.63 -14.08
C PHE A 529 -20.52 7.38 -13.98
N GLU A 530 -20.60 8.70 -13.91
CA GLU A 530 -19.47 9.57 -13.60
C GLU A 530 -19.78 10.46 -12.39
N PHE A 531 -18.73 10.77 -11.60
CA PHE A 531 -18.82 11.70 -10.49
C PHE A 531 -18.27 13.06 -10.92
N LEU A 532 -19.07 14.10 -10.74
CA LEU A 532 -18.75 15.48 -11.07
C LEU A 532 -18.57 16.27 -9.78
N GLY A 533 -17.33 16.57 -9.43
CA GLY A 533 -17.00 17.11 -8.12
C GLY A 533 -17.20 16.12 -6.97
N LYS A 534 -17.55 16.61 -5.77
CA LYS A 534 -17.64 15.76 -4.57
C LYS A 534 -18.96 14.98 -4.45
N ASP A 535 -20.07 15.49 -4.99
CA ASP A 535 -21.41 15.00 -4.66
C ASP A 535 -22.38 14.80 -5.84
N PHE A 536 -22.05 15.24 -7.05
CA PHE A 536 -22.92 15.07 -8.20
C PHE A 536 -22.60 13.79 -8.97
N VAL A 537 -23.65 13.12 -9.43
CA VAL A 537 -23.58 11.92 -10.28
C VAL A 537 -24.31 12.19 -11.59
N GLY A 538 -23.71 11.78 -12.68
CA GLY A 538 -24.27 11.84 -14.03
C GLY A 538 -24.01 10.55 -14.81
N ILE A 539 -24.62 10.45 -15.99
CA ILE A 539 -24.41 9.35 -16.92
C ILE A 539 -23.12 9.60 -17.69
N LYS A 540 -22.21 8.63 -17.67
CA LYS A 540 -20.94 8.72 -18.37
C LYS A 540 -21.09 8.44 -19.85
N LYS A 541 -20.71 9.39 -20.71
CA LYS A 541 -20.67 9.16 -22.15
C LYS A 541 -19.59 8.13 -22.49
N PRO A 542 -19.92 7.03 -23.19
CA PRO A 542 -18.93 6.09 -23.70
C PRO A 542 -17.91 6.78 -24.61
N GLN A 543 -16.62 6.50 -24.41
CA GLN A 543 -15.54 7.06 -25.21
C GLN A 543 -14.91 5.99 -26.10
N VAL A 544 -14.54 6.38 -27.31
CA VAL A 544 -13.76 5.51 -28.22
C VAL A 544 -12.43 5.19 -27.58
N HIS A 545 -12.09 3.93 -27.48
CA HIS A 545 -10.78 3.51 -27.01
C HIS A 545 -9.75 3.87 -28.09
N ASN A 546 -8.90 4.85 -27.82
CA ASN A 546 -7.81 5.22 -28.73
C ASN A 546 -6.70 4.16 -28.66
N PRO A 547 -6.46 3.35 -29.71
CA PRO A 547 -5.49 2.26 -29.67
C PRO A 547 -4.03 2.74 -29.58
N SER A 548 -3.75 4.03 -29.80
CA SER A 548 -2.40 4.60 -29.77
C SER A 548 -1.73 4.66 -28.38
N LYS A 549 -2.47 4.38 -27.29
CA LYS A 549 -1.91 4.28 -25.91
C LYS A 549 -1.90 2.87 -25.32
N ALA A 550 -2.38 1.87 -26.04
CA ALA A 550 -2.31 0.48 -25.61
C ALA A 550 -1.27 -0.25 -26.46
N LYS A 551 -0.17 -0.70 -25.83
CA LYS A 551 0.66 -1.77 -26.38
C LYS A 551 -0.26 -2.84 -26.92
N ALA A 552 -0.02 -3.32 -28.17
CA ALA A 552 -0.79 -4.35 -28.85
C ALA A 552 -1.23 -5.46 -27.88
N LYS A 553 -2.40 -5.31 -27.27
CA LYS A 553 -3.07 -6.36 -26.52
C LYS A 553 -3.80 -7.22 -27.55
N LYS A 554 -3.52 -8.52 -27.52
CA LYS A 554 -4.31 -9.57 -28.15
C LYS A 554 -5.78 -9.18 -28.14
N GLN A 555 -6.48 -9.33 -29.27
CA GLN A 555 -7.92 -9.13 -29.40
C GLN A 555 -8.64 -9.75 -28.19
N THR A 556 -9.08 -8.89 -27.27
CA THR A 556 -9.84 -9.36 -26.11
C THR A 556 -11.24 -9.70 -26.59
N VAL A 557 -11.60 -10.96 -26.51
CA VAL A 557 -12.97 -11.42 -26.76
C VAL A 557 -13.91 -10.64 -25.84
N LYS A 558 -14.86 -9.91 -26.40
CA LYS A 558 -15.89 -9.18 -25.65
C LYS A 558 -16.74 -10.20 -24.90
N LYS A 559 -16.84 -10.05 -23.57
CA LYS A 559 -17.53 -11.04 -22.71
C LYS A 559 -18.84 -10.53 -22.09
N ARG A 560 -19.13 -9.23 -22.19
CA ARG A 560 -20.29 -8.63 -21.52
C ARG A 560 -21.10 -7.79 -22.49
N ALA A 561 -22.43 -7.86 -22.38
CA ALA A 561 -23.35 -7.03 -23.14
C ALA A 561 -23.19 -5.54 -22.76
N CYS A 562 -23.39 -4.68 -23.74
CA CYS A 562 -23.30 -3.23 -23.55
C CYS A 562 -24.54 -2.70 -22.81
N PHE A 563 -24.33 -2.11 -21.64
CA PHE A 563 -25.42 -1.54 -20.84
C PHE A 563 -26.22 -0.48 -21.60
N PHE A 564 -25.53 0.43 -22.29
CA PHE A 564 -26.20 1.50 -23.03
C PHE A 564 -26.94 0.97 -24.26
N HIS A 565 -26.45 -0.05 -24.92
CA HIS A 565 -27.16 -0.66 -26.05
C HIS A 565 -28.48 -1.29 -25.60
N LEU A 566 -28.52 -1.89 -24.41
CA LEU A 566 -29.69 -2.56 -23.86
C LEU A 566 -30.68 -1.60 -23.18
N HIS A 567 -30.20 -0.56 -22.50
CA HIS A 567 -31.03 0.20 -21.54
C HIS A 567 -31.15 1.70 -21.85
N HIS A 568 -30.30 2.25 -22.72
CA HIS A 568 -30.40 3.66 -23.08
C HIS A 568 -31.39 3.87 -24.23
N PRO A 569 -32.33 4.83 -24.14
CA PRO A 569 -33.34 5.02 -25.19
C PRO A 569 -32.75 5.39 -26.57
N ASP A 570 -31.61 6.04 -26.60
CA ASP A 570 -30.89 6.37 -27.83
C ASP A 570 -29.79 5.33 -28.18
N GLY A 571 -29.76 4.19 -27.49
CA GLY A 571 -28.77 3.14 -27.65
C GLY A 571 -27.34 3.53 -27.23
N CYS A 572 -26.35 2.75 -27.64
CA CYS A 572 -24.95 3.09 -27.42
C CYS A 572 -24.47 4.08 -28.50
N PRO A 573 -23.78 5.18 -28.11
CA PRO A 573 -23.28 6.16 -29.09
C PRO A 573 -22.11 5.64 -29.92
N LEU A 574 -21.51 4.51 -29.53
CA LEU A 574 -20.43 3.85 -30.26
C LEU A 574 -20.96 2.73 -31.17
N SER A 575 -20.29 2.48 -32.29
CA SER A 575 -20.57 1.30 -33.11
C SER A 575 -20.20 0.00 -32.39
N ALA A 576 -20.73 -1.13 -32.85
CA ALA A 576 -20.38 -2.45 -32.30
C ALA A 576 -18.86 -2.72 -32.30
N GLU A 577 -18.15 -2.19 -33.27
CA GLU A 577 -16.69 -2.33 -33.40
C GLU A 577 -15.92 -1.45 -32.42
N GLN A 578 -16.41 -0.22 -32.19
CA GLN A 578 -15.77 0.77 -31.32
C GLN A 578 -16.09 0.57 -29.83
N CYS A 579 -17.19 -0.10 -29.53
CA CYS A 579 -17.58 -0.39 -28.15
C CYS A 579 -16.77 -1.53 -27.57
N THR A 580 -16.36 -1.42 -26.32
CA THR A 580 -15.65 -2.50 -25.58
C THR A 580 -16.58 -3.63 -25.15
N PHE A 581 -17.90 -3.45 -25.28
CA PHE A 581 -18.94 -4.40 -24.91
C PHE A 581 -19.66 -4.96 -26.16
N ILE A 582 -20.41 -6.04 -25.99
CA ILE A 582 -21.18 -6.69 -27.06
C ILE A 582 -22.47 -5.88 -27.31
N HIS A 583 -22.71 -5.51 -28.55
CA HIS A 583 -24.00 -4.96 -29.01
C HIS A 583 -24.89 -6.05 -29.54
#